data_d75d15f35952b3fa86a735d6088785a0
#
_entry.id   d75d15f35952b3fa86a735d6088785a0
#
_cell.length_a   1.000
_cell.length_b   1.000
_cell.length_c   1.000
_cell.angle_alpha   90.00
_cell.angle_beta   90.00
_cell.angle_gamma   90.00
#
_symmetry.space_group_name_H-M   'P 1'
#
loop_
_entity.id
_entity.type
_entity.pdbx_description
1 polymer ?
#
loop_
_entity_poly.entity_id
_entity_poly.type
_entity_poly.pdbx_seq_one_letter_code
_entity_poly.pdbx_strand_id
1 'polypeptide(L)'
;MNGGAHPKMDDEATLENNVQELYARSSDLCFFLAQNLNDTSRLNYNEPGVDIAEFDRVFGVKDHPALQDPLRASHDLVTGYLRSSGELMHSIGSLLAIPSEWVVSPGVLARSVAIHSAYAYRISDPYISPLERCNVSLNVARKAWLPDPEAREALVTDIDRWISVHGLGKPKDITHEERLIASMFDEEIAEHNSKREPGQRKLSILQDDNFYARLSRLVHGNVTTLGSALIMAYEHPVANKIYVMFDVLTGLVTAYKTGNRVNDVRGGEIENYDQIFYVIVDLVTGFRSARSTAERLFKIRFNG
;
A
#
# COMPACT_ATOMS: atom_id res chain seq x y z
N MET A 1 56.17 -6.96 -0.58
CA MET A 1 55.13 -6.10 -0.05
C MET A 1 53.80 -6.62 -0.63
N ASN A 2 53.12 -7.44 0.14
CA ASN A 2 51.82 -8.01 -0.26
C ASN A 2 50.73 -6.98 0.01
N GLY A 3 50.23 -6.38 -1.06
CA GLY A 3 49.01 -5.56 -1.03
C GLY A 3 47.80 -6.48 -0.79
N GLY A 4 47.53 -6.78 0.46
CA GLY A 4 46.27 -7.39 0.87
C GLY A 4 45.15 -6.40 0.64
N ALA A 5 44.43 -6.52 -0.46
CA ALA A 5 43.15 -5.86 -0.61
C ALA A 5 42.31 -6.20 0.64
N HIS A 6 41.76 -5.18 1.29
CA HIS A 6 40.93 -5.37 2.48
C HIS A 6 39.63 -6.05 2.05
N PRO A 7 39.37 -7.32 2.41
CA PRO A 7 38.18 -8.07 1.98
C PRO A 7 36.86 -7.35 2.36
N LYS A 8 36.87 -6.40 3.29
CA LYS A 8 35.72 -5.57 3.65
C LYS A 8 35.32 -4.53 2.59
N MET A 9 36.27 -3.95 1.85
CA MET A 9 35.95 -2.91 0.86
C MET A 9 35.29 -3.53 -0.39
N ASP A 10 35.73 -4.72 -0.80
CA ASP A 10 35.15 -5.42 -1.94
C ASP A 10 33.71 -5.90 -1.63
N ASP A 11 33.44 -6.34 -0.39
CA ASP A 11 32.11 -6.75 0.06
C ASP A 11 31.14 -5.56 0.14
N GLU A 12 31.59 -4.38 0.57
CA GLU A 12 30.76 -3.17 0.65
C GLU A 12 30.44 -2.64 -0.73
N ALA A 13 31.38 -2.55 -1.64
CA ALA A 13 31.16 -2.15 -3.02
C ALA A 13 30.20 -3.11 -3.75
N THR A 14 30.32 -4.40 -3.49
CA THR A 14 29.40 -5.42 -4.02
C THR A 14 27.98 -5.22 -3.49
N LEU A 15 27.83 -4.95 -2.19
CA LEU A 15 26.53 -4.66 -1.58
C LEU A 15 25.89 -3.40 -2.17
N GLU A 16 26.69 -2.33 -2.35
CA GLU A 16 26.21 -1.08 -2.94
C GLU A 16 25.70 -1.26 -4.36
N ASN A 17 26.45 -1.98 -5.21
CA ASN A 17 26.03 -2.29 -6.57
C ASN A 17 24.74 -3.11 -6.60
N ASN A 18 24.63 -4.11 -5.75
CA ASN A 18 23.41 -4.92 -5.66
C ASN A 18 22.19 -4.08 -5.22
N VAL A 19 22.37 -3.20 -4.24
CA VAL A 19 21.31 -2.30 -3.77
C VAL A 19 20.90 -1.34 -4.89
N GLN A 20 21.86 -0.81 -5.64
CA GLN A 20 21.57 0.08 -6.76
C GLN A 20 20.75 -0.61 -7.87
N GLU A 21 21.06 -1.86 -8.19
CA GLU A 21 20.29 -2.66 -9.15
C GLU A 21 18.86 -2.91 -8.64
N LEU A 22 18.70 -3.26 -7.36
CA LEU A 22 17.39 -3.44 -6.75
C LEU A 22 16.56 -2.14 -6.76
N TYR A 23 17.20 -0.99 -6.57
CA TYR A 23 16.56 0.33 -6.68
C TYR A 23 16.04 0.59 -8.09
N ALA A 24 16.86 0.38 -9.12
CA ALA A 24 16.46 0.55 -10.51
C ALA A 24 15.25 -0.32 -10.85
N ARG A 25 15.30 -1.60 -10.52
CA ARG A 25 14.18 -2.53 -10.74
C ARG A 25 12.91 -2.13 -9.96
N SER A 26 13.08 -1.61 -8.75
CA SER A 26 11.94 -1.12 -7.95
C SER A 26 11.33 0.15 -8.56
N SER A 27 12.16 1.04 -9.11
CA SER A 27 11.71 2.21 -9.86
C SER A 27 10.86 1.82 -11.07
N ASP A 28 11.35 0.90 -11.89
CA ASP A 28 10.62 0.40 -13.07
C ASP A 28 9.29 -0.23 -12.68
N LEU A 29 9.28 -1.02 -11.61
CA LEU A 29 8.04 -1.62 -11.10
C LEU A 29 7.05 -0.57 -10.58
N CYS A 30 7.53 0.50 -9.94
CA CYS A 30 6.68 1.60 -9.51
C CYS A 30 5.98 2.28 -10.69
N PHE A 31 6.69 2.55 -11.80
CA PHE A 31 6.10 3.13 -13.00
C PHE A 31 5.10 2.18 -13.65
N PHE A 32 5.42 0.90 -13.71
CA PHE A 32 4.52 -0.11 -14.27
C PHE A 32 3.23 -0.24 -13.45
N LEU A 33 3.32 -0.31 -12.12
CA LEU A 33 2.15 -0.33 -11.25
C LEU A 33 1.34 0.97 -11.32
N ALA A 34 2.00 2.12 -11.41
CA ALA A 34 1.33 3.40 -11.59
C ALA A 34 0.45 3.40 -12.84
N GLN A 35 0.98 2.89 -13.96
CA GLN A 35 0.22 2.77 -15.21
C GLN A 35 -0.96 1.81 -15.02
N ASN A 36 -0.74 0.61 -14.47
CA ASN A 36 -1.80 -0.37 -14.27
C ASN A 36 -2.93 0.13 -13.36
N LEU A 37 -2.59 0.83 -12.27
CA LEU A 37 -3.60 1.44 -11.38
C LEU A 37 -4.42 2.50 -12.12
N ASN A 38 -3.79 3.33 -12.95
CA ASN A 38 -4.47 4.31 -13.76
C ASN A 38 -5.40 3.65 -14.79
N ASP A 39 -4.97 2.59 -15.44
CA ASP A 39 -5.77 1.86 -16.42
C ASP A 39 -6.95 1.15 -15.73
N THR A 40 -6.72 0.48 -14.60
CA THR A 40 -7.76 -0.12 -13.77
C THR A 40 -8.78 0.94 -13.30
N SER A 41 -8.34 2.16 -12.99
CA SER A 41 -9.22 3.25 -12.59
C SER A 41 -10.20 3.71 -13.67
N ARG A 42 -9.89 3.43 -14.94
CA ARG A 42 -10.72 3.80 -16.11
C ARG A 42 -11.71 2.71 -16.51
N LEU A 43 -11.61 1.52 -15.91
CA LEU A 43 -12.58 0.45 -16.17
C LEU A 43 -13.97 0.87 -15.74
N ASN A 44 -14.97 0.42 -16.49
CA ASN A 44 -16.37 0.65 -16.16
C ASN A 44 -16.70 0.05 -14.79
N TYR A 45 -17.62 0.70 -14.08
CA TYR A 45 -18.18 0.13 -12.87
C TYR A 45 -18.97 -1.11 -13.19
N ASN A 46 -18.67 -2.18 -12.49
CA ASN A 46 -19.37 -3.45 -12.60
C ASN A 46 -19.68 -3.95 -11.19
N GLU A 47 -20.96 -4.28 -10.97
CA GLU A 47 -21.42 -4.91 -9.74
C GLU A 47 -22.20 -6.17 -10.16
N PRO A 48 -21.63 -7.37 -9.95
CA PRO A 48 -22.23 -8.60 -10.46
C PRO A 48 -23.68 -8.79 -10.01
N GLY A 49 -24.60 -8.91 -10.97
CA GLY A 49 -26.02 -9.15 -10.70
C GLY A 49 -26.81 -7.94 -10.19
N VAL A 50 -26.22 -6.74 -10.19
CA VAL A 50 -26.88 -5.52 -9.70
C VAL A 50 -26.83 -4.43 -10.76
N ASP A 51 -27.99 -3.84 -11.07
CA ASP A 51 -28.05 -2.57 -11.77
C ASP A 51 -27.79 -1.44 -10.79
N ILE A 52 -26.64 -0.77 -10.98
CA ILE A 52 -26.17 0.30 -10.09
C ILE A 52 -27.18 1.46 -10.04
N ALA A 53 -27.74 1.85 -11.17
CA ALA A 53 -28.70 2.96 -11.25
C ALA A 53 -30.00 2.64 -10.50
N GLU A 54 -30.49 1.40 -10.65
CA GLU A 54 -31.69 0.95 -9.93
C GLU A 54 -31.40 0.82 -8.43
N PHE A 55 -30.23 0.32 -8.04
CA PHE A 55 -29.82 0.26 -6.64
C PHE A 55 -29.79 1.67 -6.01
N ASP A 56 -29.13 2.63 -6.67
CA ASP A 56 -29.01 3.99 -6.17
C ASP A 56 -30.39 4.69 -6.11
N ARG A 57 -31.30 4.39 -7.06
CA ARG A 57 -32.68 4.89 -7.02
C ARG A 57 -33.46 4.39 -5.78
N VAL A 58 -33.18 3.17 -5.33
CA VAL A 58 -33.87 2.54 -4.18
C VAL A 58 -33.26 2.96 -2.85
N PHE A 59 -31.94 3.02 -2.75
CA PHE A 59 -31.20 3.23 -1.51
C PHE A 59 -30.64 4.65 -1.33
N GLY A 60 -30.68 5.46 -2.39
CA GLY A 60 -30.20 6.82 -2.37
C GLY A 60 -31.16 7.80 -1.68
N VAL A 61 -30.61 8.92 -1.20
CA VAL A 61 -31.36 10.03 -0.57
C VAL A 61 -31.37 11.22 -1.53
N LYS A 62 -32.51 11.49 -2.16
CA LYS A 62 -32.65 12.43 -3.30
C LYS A 62 -32.12 13.84 -3.03
N ASP A 63 -32.29 14.33 -1.81
CA ASP A 63 -31.95 15.71 -1.44
C ASP A 63 -30.57 15.83 -0.79
N HIS A 64 -29.76 14.76 -0.82
CA HIS A 64 -28.44 14.76 -0.18
C HIS A 64 -27.34 14.35 -1.17
N PRO A 65 -26.54 15.29 -1.68
CA PRO A 65 -25.56 15.01 -2.74
C PRO A 65 -24.59 13.87 -2.43
N ALA A 66 -24.16 13.71 -1.18
CA ALA A 66 -23.23 12.65 -0.77
C ALA A 66 -23.89 11.25 -0.63
N LEU A 67 -25.22 11.18 -0.58
CA LEU A 67 -26.00 9.96 -0.38
C LEU A 67 -26.98 9.69 -1.52
N GLN A 68 -26.95 10.49 -2.58
CA GLN A 68 -27.87 10.37 -3.70
C GLN A 68 -27.63 9.07 -4.47
N ASP A 69 -26.38 8.76 -4.74
CA ASP A 69 -25.95 7.60 -5.51
C ASP A 69 -24.90 6.79 -4.71
N PRO A 70 -25.28 6.11 -3.62
CA PRO A 70 -24.32 5.55 -2.65
C PRO A 70 -23.44 4.44 -3.22
N LEU A 71 -23.96 3.60 -4.13
CA LEU A 71 -23.17 2.55 -4.74
C LEU A 71 -22.24 3.13 -5.80
N ARG A 72 -22.70 4.03 -6.61
CA ARG A 72 -21.87 4.77 -7.57
C ARG A 72 -20.76 5.54 -6.85
N ALA A 73 -21.10 6.26 -5.78
CA ALA A 73 -20.11 6.98 -4.94
C ALA A 73 -19.04 6.03 -4.36
N SER A 74 -19.40 4.79 -4.03
CA SER A 74 -18.44 3.77 -3.59
C SER A 74 -17.43 3.42 -4.70
N HIS A 75 -17.88 3.26 -5.93
CA HIS A 75 -17.01 3.02 -7.08
C HIS A 75 -16.15 4.24 -7.43
N ASP A 76 -16.72 5.46 -7.32
CA ASP A 76 -15.97 6.71 -7.52
C ASP A 76 -14.85 6.86 -6.49
N LEU A 77 -15.09 6.47 -5.24
CA LEU A 77 -14.10 6.50 -4.17
C LEU A 77 -12.96 5.52 -4.45
N VAL A 78 -13.27 4.29 -4.88
CA VAL A 78 -12.25 3.32 -5.32
C VAL A 78 -11.41 3.88 -6.47
N THR A 79 -12.07 4.48 -7.46
CA THR A 79 -11.39 5.11 -8.61
C THR A 79 -10.44 6.24 -8.16
N GLY A 80 -10.89 7.07 -7.23
CA GLY A 80 -10.07 8.13 -6.62
C GLY A 80 -8.84 7.58 -5.92
N TYR A 81 -8.99 6.53 -5.13
CA TYR A 81 -7.87 5.89 -4.45
C TYR A 81 -6.89 5.20 -5.40
N LEU A 82 -7.37 4.55 -6.47
CA LEU A 82 -6.49 3.96 -7.49
C LEU A 82 -5.64 5.03 -8.19
N ARG A 83 -6.26 6.14 -8.62
CA ARG A 83 -5.54 7.26 -9.25
C ARG A 83 -4.51 7.85 -8.32
N SER A 84 -4.91 8.15 -7.09
CA SER A 84 -3.98 8.70 -6.09
C SER A 84 -2.83 7.74 -5.78
N SER A 85 -3.10 6.44 -5.66
CA SER A 85 -2.05 5.44 -5.50
C SER A 85 -1.13 5.38 -6.72
N GLY A 86 -1.67 5.49 -7.94
CA GLY A 86 -0.89 5.54 -9.18
C GLY A 86 0.03 6.75 -9.24
N GLU A 87 -0.46 7.95 -8.91
CA GLU A 87 0.35 9.18 -8.86
C GLU A 87 1.47 9.10 -7.81
N LEU A 88 1.17 8.56 -6.64
CA LEU A 88 2.14 8.36 -5.58
C LEU A 88 3.19 7.31 -5.98
N MET A 89 2.79 6.21 -6.60
CA MET A 89 3.72 5.19 -7.13
C MET A 89 4.65 5.77 -8.20
N HIS A 90 4.11 6.56 -9.13
CA HIS A 90 4.92 7.28 -10.11
C HIS A 90 5.95 8.20 -9.44
N SER A 91 5.54 8.92 -8.40
CA SER A 91 6.43 9.80 -7.63
C SER A 91 7.53 9.01 -6.91
N ILE A 92 7.20 7.86 -6.32
CA ILE A 92 8.20 6.97 -5.70
C ILE A 92 9.19 6.48 -6.77
N GLY A 93 8.71 6.02 -7.92
CA GLY A 93 9.56 5.58 -9.03
C GLY A 93 10.53 6.67 -9.47
N SER A 94 10.03 7.90 -9.63
CA SER A 94 10.85 9.07 -9.98
C SER A 94 11.93 9.37 -8.94
N LEU A 95 11.61 9.28 -7.66
CA LEU A 95 12.57 9.45 -6.57
C LEU A 95 13.65 8.36 -6.62
N LEU A 96 13.26 7.10 -6.79
CA LEU A 96 14.20 5.97 -6.82
C LEU A 96 15.13 6.00 -8.05
N ALA A 97 14.69 6.59 -9.17
CA ALA A 97 15.50 6.76 -10.38
C ALA A 97 16.63 7.79 -10.22
N ILE A 98 16.52 8.69 -9.24
CA ILE A 98 17.54 9.74 -9.02
C ILE A 98 18.57 9.20 -8.03
N PRO A 99 19.87 9.19 -8.37
CA PRO A 99 20.93 8.83 -7.45
C PRO A 99 21.01 9.86 -6.30
N SER A 100 20.35 9.58 -5.21
CA SER A 100 20.29 10.49 -4.06
C SER A 100 20.18 9.70 -2.74
N GLU A 101 20.53 10.35 -1.65
CA GLU A 101 20.38 9.80 -0.31
C GLU A 101 19.04 10.25 0.28
N TRP A 102 18.01 9.40 0.11
CA TRP A 102 16.69 9.64 0.67
C TRP A 102 16.65 9.22 2.13
N VAL A 103 16.23 10.13 3.00
CA VAL A 103 16.06 9.80 4.41
C VAL A 103 14.65 9.30 4.72
N VAL A 104 13.63 9.96 4.19
CA VAL A 104 12.24 9.64 4.55
C VAL A 104 11.23 9.74 3.41
N SER A 105 11.51 10.48 2.34
CA SER A 105 10.49 10.83 1.33
C SER A 105 9.81 9.64 0.66
N PRO A 106 10.52 8.61 0.15
CA PRO A 106 9.86 7.45 -0.44
C PRO A 106 8.98 6.69 0.55
N GLY A 107 9.39 6.58 1.81
CA GLY A 107 8.63 5.91 2.87
C GLY A 107 7.32 6.63 3.21
N VAL A 108 7.34 7.96 3.26
CA VAL A 108 6.13 8.78 3.49
C VAL A 108 5.11 8.57 2.36
N LEU A 109 5.56 8.58 1.11
CA LEU A 109 4.71 8.33 -0.05
C LEU A 109 4.18 6.89 -0.04
N ALA A 110 5.03 5.91 0.27
CA ALA A 110 4.65 4.50 0.36
C ALA A 110 3.56 4.24 1.42
N ARG A 111 3.61 4.95 2.56
CA ARG A 111 2.53 4.90 3.55
C ARG A 111 1.19 5.37 2.97
N SER A 112 1.19 6.47 2.24
CA SER A 112 -0.02 6.99 1.61
C SER A 112 -0.57 6.02 0.56
N VAL A 113 0.31 5.41 -0.25
CA VAL A 113 -0.07 4.32 -1.17
C VAL A 113 -0.72 3.17 -0.41
N ALA A 114 -0.10 2.70 0.68
CA ALA A 114 -0.62 1.57 1.44
C ALA A 114 -2.02 1.85 2.03
N ILE A 115 -2.26 3.06 2.54
CA ILE A 115 -3.56 3.46 3.09
C ILE A 115 -4.63 3.54 1.99
N HIS A 116 -4.35 4.25 0.89
CA HIS A 116 -5.30 4.41 -0.22
C HIS A 116 -5.62 3.05 -0.85
N SER A 117 -4.60 2.23 -1.06
CA SER A 117 -4.77 0.87 -1.57
C SER A 117 -5.61 0.01 -0.63
N ALA A 118 -5.37 0.06 0.67
CA ALA A 118 -6.12 -0.74 1.63
C ALA A 118 -7.60 -0.36 1.68
N TYR A 119 -7.94 0.93 1.59
CA TYR A 119 -9.33 1.36 1.49
C TYR A 119 -9.98 0.88 0.18
N ALA A 120 -9.33 1.08 -0.97
CA ALA A 120 -9.85 0.61 -2.24
C ALA A 120 -10.02 -0.92 -2.25
N TYR A 121 -9.05 -1.66 -1.72
CA TYR A 121 -9.09 -3.11 -1.59
C TYR A 121 -10.28 -3.59 -0.77
N ARG A 122 -10.57 -2.95 0.37
CA ARG A 122 -11.69 -3.31 1.24
C ARG A 122 -13.05 -2.96 0.65
N ILE A 123 -13.17 -1.81 -0.01
CA ILE A 123 -14.40 -1.41 -0.70
C ILE A 123 -14.69 -2.36 -1.86
N SER A 124 -13.66 -2.84 -2.56
CA SER A 124 -13.77 -3.75 -3.70
C SER A 124 -13.80 -5.23 -3.32
N ASP A 125 -14.06 -5.57 -2.06
CA ASP A 125 -14.18 -6.96 -1.63
C ASP A 125 -15.34 -7.65 -2.38
N PRO A 126 -15.09 -8.74 -3.15
CA PRO A 126 -16.11 -9.40 -3.92
C PRO A 126 -17.14 -10.18 -3.09
N TYR A 127 -16.85 -10.40 -1.80
CA TYR A 127 -17.68 -11.19 -0.91
C TYR A 127 -18.66 -10.37 -0.08
N ILE A 128 -18.61 -9.03 -0.16
CA ILE A 128 -19.58 -8.17 0.52
C ILE A 128 -20.73 -7.78 -0.41
N SER A 129 -21.92 -7.62 0.18
CA SER A 129 -23.08 -7.13 -0.55
C SER A 129 -22.90 -5.68 -0.99
N PRO A 130 -23.63 -5.23 -2.05
CA PRO A 130 -23.61 -3.82 -2.46
C PRO A 130 -23.94 -2.84 -1.31
N LEU A 131 -24.87 -3.22 -0.44
CA LEU A 131 -25.26 -2.40 0.70
C LEU A 131 -24.15 -2.30 1.75
N GLU A 132 -23.43 -3.40 2.01
CA GLU A 132 -22.24 -3.39 2.85
C GLU A 132 -21.09 -2.59 2.22
N ARG A 133 -20.93 -2.65 0.89
CA ARG A 133 -19.97 -1.84 0.15
C ARG A 133 -20.23 -0.35 0.36
N CYS A 134 -21.49 0.09 0.23
CA CYS A 134 -21.88 1.46 0.53
C CYS A 134 -21.56 1.82 2.00
N ASN A 135 -21.87 0.93 2.95
CA ASN A 135 -21.58 1.13 4.35
C ASN A 135 -20.08 1.33 4.62
N VAL A 136 -19.22 0.48 4.04
CA VAL A 136 -17.75 0.61 4.13
C VAL A 136 -17.30 1.95 3.57
N SER A 137 -17.75 2.31 2.37
CA SER A 137 -17.38 3.56 1.68
C SER A 137 -17.79 4.80 2.46
N LEU A 138 -19.02 4.83 2.97
CA LEU A 138 -19.52 5.93 3.79
C LEU A 138 -18.75 6.08 5.11
N ASN A 139 -18.36 4.97 5.74
CA ASN A 139 -17.54 5.02 6.94
C ASN A 139 -16.09 5.47 6.66
N VAL A 140 -15.56 5.22 5.47
CA VAL A 140 -14.29 5.81 5.01
C VAL A 140 -14.47 7.31 4.80
N ALA A 141 -15.55 7.73 4.10
CA ALA A 141 -15.85 9.14 3.85
C ALA A 141 -16.03 9.97 5.14
N ARG A 142 -16.60 9.40 6.21
CA ARG A 142 -16.70 10.06 7.54
C ARG A 142 -15.36 10.50 8.11
N LYS A 143 -14.27 9.86 7.73
CA LYS A 143 -12.92 10.20 8.19
C LYS A 143 -12.31 11.35 7.39
N ALA A 144 -12.94 11.72 6.27
CA ALA A 144 -12.45 12.83 5.45
C ALA A 144 -12.40 14.11 6.26
N TRP A 145 -11.29 14.82 6.13
CA TRP A 145 -11.15 16.13 6.73
C TRP A 145 -11.94 17.14 5.87
N LEU A 146 -12.93 17.78 6.49
CA LEU A 146 -13.63 18.91 5.89
C LEU A 146 -13.22 20.16 6.65
N PRO A 147 -12.89 21.26 5.94
CA PRO A 147 -12.45 22.50 6.57
C PRO A 147 -13.57 23.17 7.40
N ASP A 148 -14.82 22.94 7.02
CA ASP A 148 -15.98 23.43 7.75
C ASP A 148 -16.47 22.37 8.76
N PRO A 149 -16.39 22.65 10.09
CA PRO A 149 -16.84 21.74 11.13
C PRO A 149 -18.34 21.44 11.08
N GLU A 150 -19.18 22.43 10.71
CA GLU A 150 -20.64 22.27 10.64
C GLU A 150 -21.03 21.36 9.48
N ALA A 151 -20.41 21.55 8.31
CA ALA A 151 -20.60 20.68 7.15
C ALA A 151 -20.13 19.24 7.44
N ARG A 152 -19.05 19.08 8.21
CA ARG A 152 -18.57 17.77 8.65
C ARG A 152 -19.56 17.08 9.59
N GLU A 153 -20.07 17.79 10.58
CA GLU A 153 -21.05 17.25 11.55
C GLU A 153 -22.34 16.84 10.84
N ALA A 154 -22.84 17.68 9.92
CA ALA A 154 -24.00 17.38 9.10
C ALA A 154 -23.78 16.10 8.27
N LEU A 155 -22.66 15.97 7.55
CA LEU A 155 -22.33 14.77 6.78
C LEU A 155 -22.27 13.53 7.65
N VAL A 156 -21.63 13.59 8.80
CA VAL A 156 -21.54 12.45 9.74
C VAL A 156 -22.92 12.04 10.23
N THR A 157 -23.76 12.99 10.58
CA THR A 157 -25.14 12.76 11.04
C THR A 157 -25.98 12.07 9.96
N ASP A 158 -25.87 12.51 8.73
CA ASP A 158 -26.63 11.93 7.61
C ASP A 158 -26.15 10.54 7.24
N ILE A 159 -24.83 10.29 7.27
CA ILE A 159 -24.28 8.94 7.12
C ILE A 159 -24.76 8.02 8.23
N ASP A 160 -24.75 8.47 9.49
CA ASP A 160 -25.23 7.67 10.62
C ASP A 160 -26.72 7.34 10.51
N ARG A 161 -27.51 8.30 10.05
CA ARG A 161 -28.95 8.08 9.77
C ARG A 161 -29.15 7.04 8.66
N TRP A 162 -28.43 7.17 7.54
CA TRP A 162 -28.50 6.22 6.42
C TRP A 162 -28.15 4.80 6.86
N ILE A 163 -27.04 4.64 7.60
CA ILE A 163 -26.60 3.34 8.12
C ILE A 163 -27.68 2.74 9.05
N SER A 164 -28.26 3.55 9.94
CA SER A 164 -29.30 3.11 10.88
C SER A 164 -30.59 2.69 10.18
N VAL A 165 -31.05 3.45 9.18
CA VAL A 165 -32.27 3.15 8.42
C VAL A 165 -32.15 1.82 7.68
N HIS A 166 -30.95 1.47 7.20
CA HIS A 166 -30.71 0.21 6.50
C HIS A 166 -30.28 -0.94 7.44
N GLY A 167 -30.35 -0.74 8.75
CA GLY A 167 -30.02 -1.78 9.75
C GLY A 167 -28.58 -2.23 9.76
N LEU A 168 -27.66 -1.40 9.28
CA LEU A 168 -26.25 -1.73 9.14
C LEU A 168 -25.46 -1.42 10.40
N GLY A 169 -24.49 -2.28 10.74
CA GLY A 169 -23.53 -2.03 11.81
C GLY A 169 -22.32 -1.22 11.36
N LYS A 170 -21.58 -0.66 12.30
CA LYS A 170 -20.28 -0.05 11.98
C LYS A 170 -19.28 -1.14 11.55
N PRO A 171 -18.66 -1.04 10.37
CA PRO A 171 -17.62 -1.97 9.95
C PRO A 171 -16.46 -1.93 10.95
N LYS A 172 -16.09 -3.07 11.52
CA LYS A 172 -15.07 -3.15 12.58
C LYS A 172 -13.65 -3.03 12.04
N ASP A 173 -13.44 -3.45 10.82
CA ASP A 173 -12.16 -3.61 10.15
C ASP A 173 -11.56 -2.29 9.63
N ILE A 174 -12.39 -1.30 9.30
CA ILE A 174 -11.91 -0.01 8.77
C ILE A 174 -11.56 1.01 9.86
N THR A 175 -11.70 0.67 11.14
CA THR A 175 -11.41 1.60 12.25
C THR A 175 -9.92 1.88 12.42
N HIS A 176 -9.06 0.95 12.04
CA HIS A 176 -7.61 1.03 12.19
C HIS A 176 -6.91 0.70 10.87
N GLU A 177 -6.26 1.69 10.26
CA GLU A 177 -5.52 1.55 9.00
C GLU A 177 -4.46 0.44 9.09
N GLU A 178 -3.77 0.33 10.21
CA GLU A 178 -2.79 -0.72 10.47
C GLU A 178 -3.37 -2.12 10.31
N ARG A 179 -4.54 -2.37 10.88
CA ARG A 179 -5.21 -3.68 10.78
C ARG A 179 -5.71 -3.96 9.38
N LEU A 180 -6.19 -2.92 8.70
CA LEU A 180 -6.67 -3.04 7.33
C LEU A 180 -5.50 -3.38 6.39
N ILE A 181 -4.37 -2.71 6.54
CA ILE A 181 -3.16 -3.03 5.78
C ILE A 181 -2.67 -4.44 6.13
N ALA A 182 -2.59 -4.79 7.41
CA ALA A 182 -2.15 -6.11 7.85
C ALA A 182 -3.01 -7.24 7.27
N SER A 183 -4.34 -7.06 7.22
CA SER A 183 -5.25 -8.08 6.65
C SER A 183 -4.96 -8.38 5.18
N MET A 184 -4.52 -7.40 4.40
CA MET A 184 -4.14 -7.63 3.01
C MET A 184 -2.95 -8.59 2.88
N PHE A 185 -2.05 -8.64 3.87
CA PHE A 185 -0.89 -9.51 3.87
C PHE A 185 -1.19 -10.89 4.45
N ASP A 186 -2.08 -10.96 5.42
CA ASP A 186 -2.47 -12.23 6.06
C ASP A 186 -3.12 -13.20 5.06
N GLU A 187 -3.97 -12.70 4.18
CA GLU A 187 -4.62 -13.50 3.13
C GLU A 187 -3.58 -14.14 2.19
N GLU A 188 -2.59 -13.38 1.73
CA GLU A 188 -1.56 -13.87 0.82
C GLU A 188 -0.57 -14.80 1.47
N ILE A 189 -0.19 -14.50 2.71
CA ILE A 189 0.67 -15.39 3.52
C ILE A 189 -0.02 -16.73 3.72
N ALA A 190 -1.31 -16.75 4.01
CA ALA A 190 -2.08 -17.98 4.16
C ALA A 190 -2.15 -18.76 2.84
N GLU A 191 -2.45 -18.10 1.72
CA GLU A 191 -2.54 -18.72 0.40
C GLU A 191 -1.17 -19.26 -0.05
N HIS A 192 -0.12 -18.46 0.03
CA HIS A 192 1.23 -18.88 -0.33
C HIS A 192 1.73 -20.01 0.56
N ASN A 193 1.49 -19.93 1.88
CA ASN A 193 1.90 -20.98 2.81
C ASN A 193 1.10 -22.28 2.63
N SER A 194 -0.13 -22.24 2.10
CA SER A 194 -0.92 -23.42 1.78
C SER A 194 -0.42 -24.17 0.55
N LYS A 195 0.24 -23.49 -0.38
CA LYS A 195 0.77 -24.04 -1.63
C LYS A 195 2.25 -24.48 -1.53
N ARG A 196 2.84 -24.45 -0.32
CA ARG A 196 4.28 -24.71 -0.11
C ARG A 196 4.63 -26.18 -0.05
N GLU A 197 5.80 -26.49 -0.61
CA GLU A 197 6.50 -27.76 -0.40
C GLU A 197 7.10 -27.84 1.03
N PRO A 198 7.10 -29.04 1.65
CA PRO A 198 7.75 -29.23 2.96
C PRO A 198 9.23 -28.85 2.91
N GLY A 199 9.63 -27.94 3.79
CA GLY A 199 11.03 -27.47 3.89
C GLY A 199 11.31 -26.09 3.26
N GLN A 200 10.41 -25.53 2.49
CA GLN A 200 10.53 -24.14 2.03
C GLN A 200 10.26 -23.15 3.19
N ARG A 201 11.03 -22.06 3.26
CA ARG A 201 10.91 -21.04 4.31
C ARG A 201 9.60 -20.25 4.15
N LYS A 202 8.88 -20.01 5.25
CA LYS A 202 7.67 -19.19 5.21
C LYS A 202 8.00 -17.78 4.69
N LEU A 203 7.30 -17.31 3.66
CA LEU A 203 7.35 -15.91 3.29
C LEU A 203 6.59 -15.10 4.36
N SER A 204 7.32 -14.35 5.13
CA SER A 204 6.79 -13.35 6.03
C SER A 204 7.27 -12.01 5.52
N ILE A 205 6.52 -11.40 4.61
CA ILE A 205 6.98 -10.15 3.98
C ILE A 205 7.00 -9.03 5.00
N LEU A 206 6.20 -9.11 6.07
CA LEU A 206 6.00 -8.01 7.01
C LEU A 206 5.84 -8.43 8.48
N GLN A 207 5.96 -9.70 8.84
CA GLN A 207 5.74 -10.15 10.23
C GLN A 207 6.81 -9.71 11.22
N ASP A 208 8.00 -9.35 10.74
CA ASP A 208 9.13 -9.06 11.63
C ASP A 208 9.29 -7.57 11.95
N ASP A 209 8.57 -6.69 11.23
CA ASP A 209 8.73 -5.26 11.38
C ASP A 209 7.37 -4.62 11.64
N ASN A 210 7.26 -3.88 12.70
CA ASN A 210 6.13 -3.02 13.03
C ASN A 210 6.08 -1.84 12.05
N PHE A 211 5.99 -2.19 10.76
CA PHE A 211 6.20 -1.40 9.58
C PHE A 211 5.29 -0.17 9.55
N TYR A 212 3.99 -0.37 9.76
CA TYR A 212 3.04 0.73 9.78
C TYR A 212 3.31 1.71 10.93
N ALA A 213 3.63 1.19 12.11
CA ALA A 213 3.94 2.02 13.26
C ALA A 213 5.20 2.85 13.03
N ARG A 214 6.21 2.30 12.33
CA ARG A 214 7.41 3.03 11.92
C ARG A 214 7.08 4.14 10.93
N LEU A 215 6.38 3.84 9.86
CA LEU A 215 5.96 4.84 8.87
C LEU A 215 5.06 5.91 9.48
N SER A 216 4.17 5.53 10.38
CA SER A 216 3.34 6.46 11.12
C SER A 216 4.18 7.42 11.97
N ARG A 217 5.20 6.91 12.68
CA ARG A 217 6.12 7.73 13.47
C ARG A 217 6.93 8.71 12.62
N LEU A 218 7.38 8.28 11.44
CA LEU A 218 8.10 9.17 10.49
C LEU A 218 7.20 10.30 10.00
N VAL A 219 5.96 9.99 9.59
CA VAL A 219 5.00 10.98 9.08
C VAL A 219 4.59 11.98 10.18
N HIS A 220 4.42 11.52 11.40
CA HIS A 220 4.07 12.40 12.53
C HIS A 220 5.27 13.13 13.14
N GLY A 221 6.43 13.11 12.47
CA GLY A 221 7.60 13.89 12.86
C GLY A 221 8.20 13.46 14.22
N ASN A 222 8.13 12.17 14.57
CA ASN A 222 8.74 11.69 15.80
C ASN A 222 10.25 11.94 15.76
N VAL A 223 10.72 12.83 16.63
CA VAL A 223 12.11 13.33 16.65
C VAL A 223 13.12 12.19 16.78
N THR A 224 12.82 11.18 17.59
CA THR A 224 13.71 10.03 17.79
C THR A 224 13.81 9.20 16.51
N THR A 225 12.68 8.92 15.86
CA THR A 225 12.64 8.13 14.61
C THR A 225 13.32 8.88 13.48
N LEU A 226 13.06 10.18 13.34
CA LEU A 226 13.72 11.02 12.34
C LEU A 226 15.21 11.15 12.60
N GLY A 227 15.62 11.37 13.86
CA GLY A 227 17.02 11.45 14.26
C GLY A 227 17.76 10.15 13.96
N SER A 228 17.17 8.99 14.28
CA SER A 228 17.76 7.70 13.95
C SER A 228 17.89 7.47 12.44
N ALA A 229 16.91 7.89 11.64
CA ALA A 229 16.97 7.81 10.19
C ALA A 229 18.08 8.70 9.61
N LEU A 230 18.24 9.92 10.12
CA LEU A 230 19.31 10.84 9.72
C LEU A 230 20.70 10.29 10.07
N ILE A 231 20.88 9.75 11.28
CA ILE A 231 22.14 9.13 11.69
C ILE A 231 22.46 7.93 10.78
N MET A 232 21.46 7.08 10.51
CA MET A 232 21.63 5.92 9.62
C MET A 232 22.02 6.37 8.20
N ALA A 233 21.38 7.41 7.67
CA ALA A 233 21.67 7.93 6.34
C ALA A 233 23.11 8.51 6.26
N TYR A 234 23.58 9.13 7.33
CA TYR A 234 24.92 9.71 7.37
C TYR A 234 26.02 8.67 7.60
N GLU A 235 25.85 7.78 8.58
CA GLU A 235 26.88 6.80 8.96
C GLU A 235 26.88 5.54 8.07
N HIS A 236 25.71 5.15 7.56
CA HIS A 236 25.52 3.92 6.80
C HIS A 236 24.56 4.12 5.62
N PRO A 237 24.92 4.89 4.59
CA PRO A 237 24.02 5.27 3.50
C PRO A 237 23.43 4.07 2.76
N VAL A 238 24.20 3.01 2.53
CA VAL A 238 23.70 1.77 1.89
C VAL A 238 22.66 1.08 2.77
N ALA A 239 22.88 1.01 4.07
CA ALA A 239 21.93 0.44 5.02
C ALA A 239 20.62 1.26 5.08
N ASN A 240 20.74 2.60 5.06
CA ASN A 240 19.56 3.48 4.97
C ASN A 240 18.76 3.24 3.70
N LYS A 241 19.40 3.09 2.54
CA LYS A 241 18.75 2.73 1.28
C LYS A 241 17.95 1.44 1.43
N ILE A 242 18.55 0.38 1.99
CA ILE A 242 17.86 -0.89 2.24
C ILE A 242 16.63 -0.67 3.14
N TYR A 243 16.77 0.12 4.18
CA TYR A 243 15.70 0.41 5.14
C TYR A 243 14.51 1.13 4.49
N VAL A 244 14.77 2.14 3.68
CA VAL A 244 13.75 2.88 2.91
C VAL A 244 13.00 1.95 1.94
N MET A 245 13.70 0.99 1.35
CA MET A 245 13.08 0.07 0.40
C MET A 245 12.07 -0.88 1.02
N PHE A 246 12.19 -1.26 2.27
CA PHE A 246 11.14 -2.03 2.95
C PHE A 246 9.84 -1.22 3.08
N ASP A 247 9.94 0.11 3.20
CA ASP A 247 8.78 0.99 3.17
C ASP A 247 8.12 0.99 1.79
N VAL A 248 8.94 1.13 0.74
CA VAL A 248 8.48 1.13 -0.64
C VAL A 248 7.86 -0.21 -1.03
N LEU A 249 8.48 -1.32 -0.64
CA LEU A 249 7.96 -2.67 -0.91
C LEU A 249 6.55 -2.88 -0.37
N THR A 250 6.21 -2.29 0.77
CA THR A 250 4.84 -2.37 1.28
C THR A 250 3.86 -1.60 0.40
N GLY A 251 4.25 -0.39 -0.03
CA GLY A 251 3.46 0.35 -1.01
C GLY A 251 3.24 -0.45 -2.29
N LEU A 252 4.31 -1.07 -2.81
CA LEU A 252 4.25 -1.91 -4.02
C LEU A 252 3.28 -3.10 -3.86
N VAL A 253 3.39 -3.84 -2.76
CA VAL A 253 2.53 -5.01 -2.51
C VAL A 253 1.07 -4.60 -2.36
N THR A 254 0.77 -3.56 -1.59
CA THR A 254 -0.60 -3.09 -1.40
C THR A 254 -1.21 -2.55 -2.69
N ALA A 255 -0.42 -1.80 -3.48
CA ALA A 255 -0.84 -1.29 -4.78
C ALA A 255 -1.15 -2.43 -5.77
N TYR A 256 -0.26 -3.41 -5.86
CA TYR A 256 -0.43 -4.61 -6.68
C TYR A 256 -1.73 -5.35 -6.33
N LYS A 257 -1.93 -5.70 -5.05
CA LYS A 257 -3.10 -6.44 -4.61
C LYS A 257 -4.40 -5.71 -4.89
N THR A 258 -4.39 -4.40 -4.67
CA THR A 258 -5.57 -3.58 -4.92
C THR A 258 -5.89 -3.48 -6.40
N GLY A 259 -4.88 -3.23 -7.23
CA GLY A 259 -5.04 -3.17 -8.67
C GLY A 259 -5.61 -4.49 -9.22
N ASN A 260 -5.05 -5.62 -8.80
CA ASN A 260 -5.52 -6.95 -9.20
C ASN A 260 -6.97 -7.18 -8.78
N ARG A 261 -7.32 -6.98 -7.50
CA ARG A 261 -8.69 -7.17 -7.01
C ARG A 261 -9.70 -6.29 -7.74
N VAL A 262 -9.41 -5.01 -7.94
CA VAL A 262 -10.33 -4.10 -8.63
C VAL A 262 -10.44 -4.45 -10.10
N ASN A 263 -9.34 -4.85 -10.75
CA ASN A 263 -9.36 -5.35 -12.11
C ASN A 263 -10.31 -6.54 -12.25
N ASP A 264 -10.18 -7.54 -11.37
CA ASP A 264 -11.04 -8.73 -11.38
C ASP A 264 -12.52 -8.38 -11.15
N VAL A 265 -12.83 -7.57 -10.14
CA VAL A 265 -14.21 -7.15 -9.82
C VAL A 265 -14.84 -6.36 -10.96
N ARG A 266 -14.07 -5.53 -11.67
CA ARG A 266 -14.58 -4.74 -12.81
C ARG A 266 -14.55 -5.49 -14.14
N GLY A 267 -14.10 -6.75 -14.15
CA GLY A 267 -14.00 -7.57 -15.36
C GLY A 267 -12.95 -7.06 -16.35
N GLY A 268 -11.87 -6.46 -15.83
CA GLY A 268 -10.75 -6.02 -16.63
C GLY A 268 -9.85 -7.17 -17.04
N GLU A 269 -9.25 -7.06 -18.22
CA GLU A 269 -8.28 -8.01 -18.77
C GLU A 269 -6.86 -7.39 -18.77
N ILE A 270 -6.47 -6.74 -17.67
CA ILE A 270 -5.10 -6.23 -17.58
C ILE A 270 -4.17 -7.42 -17.42
N GLU A 271 -3.52 -7.76 -18.52
CA GLU A 271 -2.51 -8.82 -18.56
C GLU A 271 -1.32 -8.49 -17.67
N ASN A 272 -0.65 -9.52 -17.14
CA ASN A 272 0.63 -9.46 -16.44
C ASN A 272 0.62 -9.19 -14.91
N TYR A 273 -0.52 -9.20 -14.23
CA TYR A 273 -0.49 -9.13 -12.76
C TYR A 273 0.30 -10.29 -12.13
N ASP A 274 0.25 -11.49 -12.70
CA ASP A 274 1.05 -12.63 -12.21
C ASP A 274 2.56 -12.37 -12.34
N GLN A 275 2.99 -11.72 -13.43
CA GLN A 275 4.40 -11.37 -13.61
C GLN A 275 4.87 -10.34 -12.59
N ILE A 276 4.01 -9.36 -12.24
CA ILE A 276 4.29 -8.37 -11.20
C ILE A 276 4.55 -9.06 -9.86
N PHE A 277 3.74 -10.06 -9.51
CA PHE A 277 3.91 -10.81 -8.28
C PHE A 277 5.31 -11.44 -8.18
N TYR A 278 5.76 -12.10 -9.22
CA TYR A 278 7.10 -12.70 -9.23
C TYR A 278 8.22 -11.65 -9.10
N VAL A 279 8.07 -10.49 -9.73
CA VAL A 279 9.04 -9.39 -9.60
C VAL A 279 9.07 -8.87 -8.16
N ILE A 280 7.92 -8.70 -7.52
CA ILE A 280 7.82 -8.29 -6.11
C ILE A 280 8.52 -9.31 -5.20
N VAL A 281 8.25 -10.60 -5.37
CA VAL A 281 8.87 -11.68 -4.57
C VAL A 281 10.40 -11.66 -4.72
N ASP A 282 10.88 -11.46 -5.93
CA ASP A 282 12.31 -11.39 -6.21
C ASP A 282 12.96 -10.15 -5.57
N LEU A 283 12.33 -8.99 -5.67
CA LEU A 283 12.77 -7.77 -4.99
C LEU A 283 12.83 -7.94 -3.46
N VAL A 284 11.78 -8.50 -2.86
CA VAL A 284 11.74 -8.77 -1.41
C VAL A 284 12.88 -9.69 -1.00
N THR A 285 13.13 -10.73 -1.78
CA THR A 285 14.22 -11.69 -1.54
C THR A 285 15.59 -11.00 -1.65
N GLY A 286 15.78 -10.19 -2.69
CA GLY A 286 17.01 -9.41 -2.91
C GLY A 286 17.29 -8.44 -1.75
N PHE A 287 16.30 -7.65 -1.34
CA PHE A 287 16.47 -6.71 -0.22
C PHE A 287 16.69 -7.40 1.12
N ARG A 288 16.10 -8.56 1.37
CA ARG A 288 16.40 -9.37 2.57
C ARG A 288 17.83 -9.88 2.58
N SER A 289 18.33 -10.33 1.44
CA SER A 289 19.73 -10.73 1.30
C SER A 289 20.67 -9.55 1.54
N ALA A 290 20.38 -8.39 0.94
CA ALA A 290 21.13 -7.17 1.14
C ALA A 290 21.10 -6.72 2.61
N ARG A 291 19.93 -6.77 3.29
CA ARG A 291 19.80 -6.49 4.72
C ARG A 291 20.70 -7.39 5.56
N SER A 292 20.64 -8.70 5.37
CA SER A 292 21.47 -9.67 6.10
C SER A 292 22.97 -9.41 5.90
N THR A 293 23.36 -9.00 4.70
CA THR A 293 24.75 -8.63 4.39
C THR A 293 25.15 -7.34 5.09
N ALA A 294 24.28 -6.30 5.06
CA ALA A 294 24.53 -5.02 5.74
C ALA A 294 24.64 -5.20 7.26
N GLU A 295 23.76 -5.99 7.88
CA GLU A 295 23.81 -6.29 9.33
C GLU A 295 25.14 -6.92 9.73
N ARG A 296 25.66 -7.82 8.89
CA ARG A 296 26.98 -8.46 9.12
C ARG A 296 28.14 -7.51 8.91
N LEU A 297 28.13 -6.71 7.83
CA LEU A 297 29.23 -5.82 7.48
C LEU A 297 29.35 -4.63 8.43
N PHE A 298 28.23 -4.00 8.73
CA PHE A 298 28.20 -2.77 9.55
C PHE A 298 27.97 -3.04 11.04
N LYS A 299 27.73 -4.31 11.43
CA LYS A 299 27.38 -4.70 12.81
C LYS A 299 26.19 -3.94 13.39
N ILE A 300 25.26 -3.56 12.53
CA ILE A 300 23.99 -2.92 12.88
C ILE A 300 22.89 -3.97 12.99
N ARG A 301 21.84 -3.66 13.73
CA ARG A 301 20.57 -4.41 13.70
C ARG A 301 19.50 -3.50 13.16
N PHE A 302 18.83 -3.94 12.11
CA PHE A 302 17.60 -3.32 11.67
C PHE A 302 16.49 -3.72 12.64
N ASN A 303 16.38 -2.97 13.75
CA ASN A 303 15.27 -3.15 14.67
C ASN A 303 14.02 -2.58 14.01
N GLY A 304 13.01 -3.43 13.84
CA GLY A 304 11.70 -3.07 13.34
C GLY A 304 10.92 -2.15 14.28
#